data_a83dc1b8f79fe438da0ba7ff276aa980
#
_entry.id   a83dc1b8f79fe438da0ba7ff276aa980
#
_cell.length_a   1.000
_cell.length_b   1.000
_cell.length_c   1.000
_cell.angle_alpha   90.00
_cell.angle_beta   90.00
_cell.angle_gamma   90.00
#
_symmetry.space_group_name_H-M   'P 1'
#
loop_
_entity.id
_entity.type
_entity.pdbx_description
1 polymer ?
#
loop_
_entity_poly.entity_id
_entity_poly.type
_entity_poly.pdbx_seq_one_letter_code
_entity_poly.pdbx_strand_id
1 'polypeptide(L)'
;VLNACWDLAARRAGKPLWLLLAELPPEEIVSLVDFRYLSDVLTPGDALELLERGAAGRAGRIQALLAEGYPAYTTTPGWLGYSDERLAQLCAEAVQDGFTQVKLKVGVRLEDDKRRLAIARATVGDDIAIAMDANQVWDVDDAIAWISELAASRPVWIEEPTSPDDILGTAAIRRAVHPVLVATGEHASNRVIFKQLLQAGAIDVMQIDACRVAGVNENIANLLLAAKFGVPVCPHAGGVGLCEMVQHLAMFDFAAVSTAAAGRQIEWIDHLHEHFTNPARVERGRYITPTAPGGSAELRPESVKEFSFPEGAAWRGSYVL
;
A
#
# COMPACT_ATOMS: atom_id res chain seq x y z
N VAL A 1 8.69 14.83 -9.26
CA VAL A 1 9.68 15.86 -8.83
C VAL A 1 9.89 15.81 -7.32
N LEU A 2 8.83 15.94 -6.49
CA LEU A 2 9.00 15.96 -5.01
C LEU A 2 9.69 14.71 -4.45
N ASN A 3 9.34 13.52 -4.92
CA ASN A 3 10.01 12.29 -4.48
C ASN A 3 11.52 12.33 -4.77
N ALA A 4 11.94 12.87 -5.93
CA ALA A 4 13.35 13.02 -6.26
C ALA A 4 14.06 14.07 -5.37
N CYS A 5 13.37 15.13 -4.97
CA CYS A 5 13.92 16.11 -4.02
C CYS A 5 14.15 15.46 -2.63
N TRP A 6 13.20 14.64 -2.18
CA TRP A 6 13.32 13.89 -0.93
C TRP A 6 14.40 12.82 -0.98
N ASP A 7 14.52 12.10 -2.10
CA ASP A 7 15.62 11.16 -2.31
C ASP A 7 16.99 11.86 -2.20
N LEU A 8 17.14 13.01 -2.87
CA LEU A 8 18.35 13.82 -2.78
C LEU A 8 18.63 14.31 -1.35
N ALA A 9 17.61 14.78 -0.64
CA ALA A 9 17.74 15.23 0.75
C ALA A 9 18.20 14.08 1.67
N ALA A 10 17.59 12.90 1.52
CA ALA A 10 17.93 11.72 2.29
C ALA A 10 19.37 11.24 1.99
N ARG A 11 19.79 11.22 0.72
CA ARG A 11 21.17 10.92 0.33
C ARG A 11 22.17 11.91 0.91
N ARG A 12 21.88 13.21 0.87
CA ARG A 12 22.75 14.25 1.48
C ARG A 12 22.85 14.11 2.99
N ALA A 13 21.77 13.70 3.65
CA ALA A 13 21.75 13.43 5.09
C ALA A 13 22.43 12.09 5.46
N GLY A 14 22.78 11.25 4.49
CA GLY A 14 23.34 9.92 4.73
C GLY A 14 22.35 8.94 5.37
N LYS A 15 21.03 9.14 5.15
CA LYS A 15 19.95 8.38 5.80
C LYS A 15 18.96 7.82 4.78
N PRO A 16 18.34 6.65 5.05
CA PRO A 16 17.16 6.24 4.31
C PRO A 16 16.01 7.22 4.56
N LEU A 17 15.14 7.42 3.56
CA LEU A 17 14.09 8.44 3.61
C LEU A 17 13.17 8.29 4.82
N TRP A 18 12.76 7.05 5.16
CA TRP A 18 11.89 6.82 6.32
C TRP A 18 12.49 7.32 7.63
N LEU A 19 13.79 7.11 7.82
CA LEU A 19 14.50 7.52 9.04
C LEU A 19 14.71 9.04 9.07
N LEU A 20 15.07 9.64 7.92
CA LEU A 20 15.14 11.09 7.79
C LEU A 20 13.83 11.74 8.24
N LEU A 21 12.69 11.26 7.69
CA LEU A 21 11.37 11.78 8.04
C LEU A 21 11.02 11.53 9.52
N ALA A 22 11.31 10.33 10.03
CA ALA A 22 10.97 9.98 11.41
C ALA A 22 11.78 10.76 12.45
N GLU A 23 12.95 11.30 12.11
CA GLU A 23 13.79 12.10 12.99
C GLU A 23 13.49 13.59 12.94
N LEU A 24 12.69 14.06 11.98
CA LEU A 24 12.28 15.47 11.96
C LEU A 24 11.49 15.83 13.22
N PRO A 25 11.69 17.06 13.75
CA PRO A 25 10.81 17.61 14.78
C PRO A 25 9.35 17.66 14.32
N PRO A 26 8.36 17.47 15.21
CA PRO A 26 6.95 17.55 14.87
C PRO A 26 6.56 18.80 14.09
N GLU A 27 7.07 19.95 14.48
CA GLU A 27 6.81 21.27 13.85
C GLU A 27 7.33 21.31 12.41
N GLU A 28 8.47 20.69 12.14
CA GLU A 28 9.02 20.59 10.78
C GLU A 28 8.13 19.71 9.91
N ILE A 29 7.66 18.56 10.42
CA ILE A 29 6.73 17.68 9.69
C ILE A 29 5.42 18.45 9.38
N VAL A 30 4.87 19.18 10.35
CA VAL A 30 3.68 20.01 10.15
C VAL A 30 3.91 21.05 9.04
N SER A 31 5.08 21.67 9.00
CA SER A 31 5.43 22.68 7.98
C SER A 31 5.47 22.14 6.54
N LEU A 32 5.63 20.82 6.38
CA LEU A 32 5.64 20.13 5.07
C LEU A 32 4.24 19.97 4.47
N VAL A 33 3.18 20.16 5.26
CA VAL A 33 1.79 19.90 4.87
C VAL A 33 1.08 21.18 4.45
N ASP A 34 0.45 21.16 3.29
CA ASP A 34 -0.51 22.21 2.91
C ASP A 34 -1.89 21.86 3.48
N PHE A 35 -2.31 22.53 4.53
CA PHE A 35 -3.59 22.30 5.22
C PHE A 35 -4.79 22.92 4.51
N ARG A 36 -4.62 23.59 3.35
CA ARG A 36 -5.77 24.05 2.56
C ARG A 36 -6.68 22.88 2.21
N TYR A 37 -7.97 23.11 2.41
CA TYR A 37 -9.03 22.12 2.19
C TYR A 37 -9.04 20.94 3.19
N LEU A 38 -8.19 20.97 4.24
CA LEU A 38 -8.17 19.98 5.32
C LEU A 38 -8.64 20.55 6.67
N SER A 39 -8.62 21.86 6.84
CA SER A 39 -8.78 22.54 8.14
C SER A 39 -10.13 22.30 8.82
N ASP A 40 -11.12 21.79 8.12
CA ASP A 40 -12.40 21.34 8.66
C ASP A 40 -12.31 20.00 9.42
N VAL A 41 -11.25 19.21 9.22
CA VAL A 41 -11.04 17.90 9.86
C VAL A 41 -9.65 17.72 10.46
N LEU A 42 -8.63 18.41 9.94
CA LEU A 42 -7.25 18.33 10.38
C LEU A 42 -6.62 19.72 10.32
N THR A 43 -6.39 20.32 11.47
CA THR A 43 -5.68 21.61 11.59
C THR A 43 -4.17 21.37 11.81
N PRO A 44 -3.32 22.39 11.64
CA PRO A 44 -1.90 22.30 12.04
C PRO A 44 -1.71 21.91 13.52
N GLY A 45 -2.60 22.39 14.41
CA GLY A 45 -2.60 22.03 15.83
C GLY A 45 -2.91 20.57 16.08
N ASP A 46 -3.94 20.01 15.41
CA ASP A 46 -4.24 18.58 15.48
C ASP A 46 -3.07 17.71 15.00
N ALA A 47 -2.43 18.11 13.91
CA ALA A 47 -1.28 17.39 13.35
C ALA A 47 -0.09 17.41 14.31
N LEU A 48 0.18 18.57 14.92
CA LEU A 48 1.23 18.72 15.91
C LEU A 48 0.99 17.82 17.12
N GLU A 49 -0.21 17.84 17.69
CA GLU A 49 -0.59 16.95 18.80
C GLU A 49 -0.41 15.45 18.47
N LEU A 50 -0.81 15.02 17.26
CA LEU A 50 -0.62 13.63 16.81
C LEU A 50 0.85 13.26 16.81
N LEU A 51 1.71 14.11 16.24
CA LEU A 51 3.15 13.87 16.13
C LEU A 51 3.88 13.94 17.47
N GLU A 52 3.49 14.85 18.36
CA GLU A 52 4.04 14.94 19.72
C GLU A 52 3.72 13.69 20.54
N ARG A 53 2.48 13.20 20.47
CA ARG A 53 2.11 11.91 21.09
C ARG A 53 2.93 10.76 20.50
N GLY A 54 3.16 10.77 19.19
CA GLY A 54 4.01 9.82 18.49
C GLY A 54 5.49 9.91 18.85
N ALA A 55 5.96 11.03 19.36
CA ALA A 55 7.37 11.19 19.76
C ALA A 55 7.76 10.29 20.92
N ALA A 56 6.82 10.04 21.85
CA ALA A 56 7.01 9.07 22.91
C ALA A 56 7.19 7.65 22.32
N GLY A 57 8.28 6.96 22.70
CA GLY A 57 8.60 5.61 22.21
C GLY A 57 9.10 5.52 20.75
N ARG A 58 9.30 6.64 20.03
CA ARG A 58 9.79 6.66 18.65
C ARG A 58 11.11 5.88 18.49
N ALA A 59 12.07 6.09 19.38
CA ALA A 59 13.35 5.38 19.33
C ALA A 59 13.15 3.84 19.42
N GLY A 60 12.25 3.37 20.28
CA GLY A 60 11.94 1.94 20.37
C GLY A 60 11.31 1.40 19.08
N ARG A 61 10.39 2.15 18.45
CA ARG A 61 9.79 1.75 17.15
C ARG A 61 10.82 1.72 16.02
N ILE A 62 11.76 2.68 15.99
CA ILE A 62 12.88 2.65 15.04
C ILE A 62 13.73 1.40 15.25
N GLN A 63 14.06 1.04 16.48
CA GLN A 63 14.82 -0.18 16.77
C GLN A 63 14.03 -1.45 16.39
N ALA A 64 12.73 -1.49 16.65
CA ALA A 64 11.88 -2.59 16.23
C ALA A 64 11.86 -2.76 14.69
N LEU A 65 11.75 -1.66 13.93
CA LEU A 65 11.87 -1.71 12.47
C LEU A 65 13.22 -2.29 12.03
N LEU A 66 14.32 -1.82 12.59
CA LEU A 66 15.66 -2.29 12.23
C LEU A 66 15.87 -3.77 12.58
N ALA A 67 15.28 -4.27 13.66
CA ALA A 67 15.42 -5.64 14.11
C ALA A 67 14.46 -6.62 13.41
N GLU A 68 13.23 -6.20 13.15
CA GLU A 68 12.13 -7.09 12.75
C GLU A 68 11.58 -6.79 11.35
N GLY A 69 11.91 -5.64 10.76
CA GLY A 69 11.30 -5.18 9.53
C GLY A 69 9.83 -4.78 9.68
N TYR A 70 9.09 -4.67 8.56
CA TYR A 70 7.69 -4.25 8.54
C TYR A 70 6.79 -5.31 7.89
N PRO A 71 5.58 -5.60 8.41
CA PRO A 71 4.72 -6.65 7.87
C PRO A 71 4.36 -6.44 6.40
N ALA A 72 4.31 -7.53 5.64
CA ALA A 72 3.90 -7.54 4.23
C ALA A 72 2.73 -8.48 3.99
N TYR A 73 1.91 -8.16 2.98
CA TYR A 73 1.01 -9.12 2.34
C TYR A 73 1.36 -9.24 0.85
N THR A 74 0.95 -10.33 0.20
CA THR A 74 1.33 -10.51 -1.21
C THR A 74 0.12 -10.71 -2.13
N THR A 75 0.21 -10.11 -3.33
CA THR A 75 -0.73 -10.30 -4.44
C THR A 75 -0.23 -11.35 -5.44
N THR A 76 1.02 -11.83 -5.31
CA THR A 76 1.65 -12.77 -6.24
C THR A 76 0.78 -13.99 -6.56
N PRO A 77 0.11 -14.68 -5.60
CA PRO A 77 -0.72 -15.84 -5.93
C PRO A 77 -2.04 -15.49 -6.62
N GLY A 78 -2.48 -14.23 -6.54
CA GLY A 78 -3.85 -13.83 -6.82
C GLY A 78 -4.15 -13.33 -8.23
N TRP A 79 -3.19 -13.30 -9.14
CA TRP A 79 -3.42 -12.78 -10.49
C TRP A 79 -4.45 -13.60 -11.26
N LEU A 80 -5.20 -12.92 -12.13
CA LEU A 80 -6.11 -13.58 -13.07
C LEU A 80 -5.32 -14.37 -14.13
N GLY A 81 -5.95 -15.43 -14.63
CA GLY A 81 -5.36 -16.27 -15.70
C GLY A 81 -4.47 -17.40 -15.21
N TYR A 82 -4.18 -17.52 -13.94
CA TYR A 82 -3.50 -18.71 -13.39
C TYR A 82 -4.45 -19.92 -13.38
N SER A 83 -3.87 -21.13 -13.62
CA SER A 83 -4.60 -22.38 -13.37
C SER A 83 -4.83 -22.59 -11.87
N ASP A 84 -5.76 -23.47 -11.53
CA ASP A 84 -6.09 -23.80 -10.14
C ASP A 84 -4.87 -24.38 -9.40
N GLU A 85 -4.06 -25.19 -10.08
CA GLU A 85 -2.83 -25.77 -9.54
C GLU A 85 -1.78 -24.69 -9.27
N ARG A 86 -1.64 -23.71 -10.20
CA ARG A 86 -0.68 -22.60 -10.03
C ARG A 86 -1.09 -21.68 -8.89
N LEU A 87 -2.39 -21.38 -8.77
CA LEU A 87 -2.93 -20.62 -7.65
C LEU A 87 -2.63 -21.30 -6.32
N ALA A 88 -2.97 -22.61 -6.21
CA ALA A 88 -2.70 -23.38 -5.00
C ALA A 88 -1.20 -23.41 -4.65
N GLN A 89 -0.34 -23.66 -5.65
CA GLN A 89 1.11 -23.66 -5.47
C GLN A 89 1.61 -22.32 -4.91
N LEU A 90 1.25 -21.19 -5.54
CA LEU A 90 1.68 -19.86 -5.11
C LEU A 90 1.12 -19.46 -3.73
N CYS A 91 -0.10 -19.89 -3.40
CA CYS A 91 -0.64 -19.73 -2.06
C CYS A 91 0.18 -20.50 -1.01
N ALA A 92 0.57 -21.74 -1.32
CA ALA A 92 1.40 -22.54 -0.42
C ALA A 92 2.81 -21.94 -0.26
N GLU A 93 3.41 -21.46 -1.35
CA GLU A 93 4.70 -20.75 -1.34
C GLU A 93 4.60 -19.49 -0.45
N ALA A 94 3.56 -18.69 -0.59
CA ALA A 94 3.36 -17.48 0.24
C ALA A 94 3.28 -17.81 1.75
N VAL A 95 2.62 -18.90 2.13
CA VAL A 95 2.58 -19.36 3.53
C VAL A 95 3.97 -19.81 4.00
N GLN A 96 4.71 -20.53 3.18
CA GLN A 96 6.09 -20.97 3.51
C GLN A 96 7.04 -19.78 3.66
N ASP A 97 6.84 -18.73 2.87
CA ASP A 97 7.60 -17.48 2.93
C ASP A 97 7.19 -16.58 4.10
N GLY A 98 6.20 -17.02 4.90
CA GLY A 98 5.79 -16.36 6.15
C GLY A 98 4.80 -15.22 5.97
N PHE A 99 4.16 -15.08 4.81
CA PHE A 99 3.08 -14.12 4.65
C PHE A 99 1.84 -14.52 5.47
N THR A 100 1.26 -13.56 6.13
CA THR A 100 0.03 -13.74 6.94
C THR A 100 -1.24 -13.31 6.20
N GLN A 101 -1.09 -12.81 4.98
CA GLN A 101 -2.19 -12.41 4.12
C GLN A 101 -1.80 -12.53 2.65
N VAL A 102 -2.75 -13.01 1.84
CA VAL A 102 -2.67 -13.02 0.38
C VAL A 102 -3.83 -12.21 -0.21
N LYS A 103 -3.66 -11.62 -1.40
CA LYS A 103 -4.69 -10.87 -2.10
C LYS A 103 -4.98 -11.51 -3.46
N LEU A 104 -6.26 -11.71 -3.80
CA LEU A 104 -6.73 -12.29 -5.05
C LEU A 104 -7.51 -11.26 -5.86
N LYS A 105 -7.21 -11.15 -7.15
CA LYS A 105 -8.03 -10.40 -8.11
C LYS A 105 -9.35 -11.13 -8.34
N VAL A 106 -10.47 -10.38 -8.35
CA VAL A 106 -11.83 -10.86 -8.53
C VAL A 106 -12.59 -9.97 -9.53
N GLY A 107 -13.83 -10.34 -9.90
CA GLY A 107 -14.74 -9.47 -10.64
C GLY A 107 -14.91 -9.82 -12.12
N VAL A 108 -14.32 -10.90 -12.61
CA VAL A 108 -14.52 -11.33 -14.01
C VAL A 108 -15.71 -12.28 -14.16
N ARG A 109 -15.77 -13.32 -13.32
CA ARG A 109 -16.88 -14.29 -13.29
C ARG A 109 -17.07 -14.79 -11.87
N LEU A 110 -18.27 -14.62 -11.33
CA LEU A 110 -18.58 -14.95 -9.93
C LEU A 110 -18.23 -16.41 -9.57
N GLU A 111 -18.56 -17.37 -10.42
CA GLU A 111 -18.27 -18.78 -10.14
C GLU A 111 -16.77 -19.10 -10.18
N ASP A 112 -16.00 -18.41 -11.00
CA ASP A 112 -14.54 -18.54 -11.01
C ASP A 112 -13.94 -17.90 -9.75
N ASP A 113 -14.45 -16.76 -9.31
CA ASP A 113 -14.01 -16.12 -8.08
C ASP A 113 -14.32 -16.97 -6.85
N LYS A 114 -15.52 -17.54 -6.75
CA LYS A 114 -15.89 -18.51 -5.70
C LYS A 114 -14.94 -19.71 -5.67
N ARG A 115 -14.67 -20.30 -6.83
CA ARG A 115 -13.77 -21.44 -6.96
C ARG A 115 -12.34 -21.09 -6.54
N ARG A 116 -11.80 -19.97 -7.05
CA ARG A 116 -10.45 -19.51 -6.74
C ARG A 116 -10.27 -19.18 -5.25
N LEU A 117 -11.24 -18.49 -4.65
CA LEU A 117 -11.23 -18.21 -3.22
C LEU A 117 -11.32 -19.48 -2.37
N ALA A 118 -12.12 -20.47 -2.79
CA ALA A 118 -12.18 -21.76 -2.11
C ALA A 118 -10.85 -22.51 -2.17
N ILE A 119 -10.17 -22.53 -3.33
CA ILE A 119 -8.84 -23.13 -3.48
C ILE A 119 -7.82 -22.40 -2.59
N ALA A 120 -7.79 -21.07 -2.64
CA ALA A 120 -6.89 -20.28 -1.82
C ALA A 120 -7.12 -20.58 -0.33
N ARG A 121 -8.36 -20.53 0.16
CA ARG A 121 -8.72 -20.80 1.56
C ARG A 121 -8.34 -22.22 1.99
N ALA A 122 -8.59 -23.22 1.15
CA ALA A 122 -8.21 -24.61 1.43
C ALA A 122 -6.69 -24.77 1.54
N THR A 123 -5.93 -23.99 0.76
CA THR A 123 -4.47 -24.05 0.73
C THR A 123 -3.81 -23.30 1.88
N VAL A 124 -4.26 -22.06 2.16
CA VAL A 124 -3.61 -21.20 3.18
C VAL A 124 -4.11 -21.52 4.60
N GLY A 125 -5.25 -22.20 4.75
CA GLY A 125 -5.86 -22.47 6.06
C GLY A 125 -6.60 -21.26 6.62
N ASP A 126 -7.06 -21.37 7.87
CA ASP A 126 -7.90 -20.36 8.52
C ASP A 126 -7.12 -19.18 9.12
N ASP A 127 -5.86 -19.40 9.44
CA ASP A 127 -5.00 -18.40 10.11
C ASP A 127 -4.45 -17.33 9.16
N ILE A 128 -4.46 -17.58 7.86
CA ILE A 128 -3.98 -16.63 6.85
C ILE A 128 -5.15 -15.82 6.32
N ALA A 129 -5.03 -14.50 6.34
CA ALA A 129 -6.04 -13.62 5.78
C ALA A 129 -6.06 -13.69 4.24
N ILE A 130 -7.26 -13.60 3.66
CA ILE A 130 -7.46 -13.45 2.21
C ILE A 130 -8.11 -12.11 1.97
N ALA A 131 -7.46 -11.25 1.18
CA ALA A 131 -8.04 -10.03 0.64
C ALA A 131 -8.51 -10.26 -0.79
N MET A 132 -9.48 -9.48 -1.23
CA MET A 132 -9.96 -9.45 -2.61
C MET A 132 -9.70 -8.07 -3.21
N ASP A 133 -9.49 -8.01 -4.52
CA ASP A 133 -9.32 -6.77 -5.27
C ASP A 133 -10.09 -6.85 -6.59
N ALA A 134 -11.06 -5.95 -6.75
CA ALA A 134 -11.94 -5.90 -7.91
C ALA A 134 -11.46 -4.91 -8.99
N ASN A 135 -10.47 -4.08 -8.72
CA ASN A 135 -9.96 -3.07 -9.65
C ASN A 135 -11.07 -2.28 -10.35
N GLN A 136 -12.06 -1.80 -9.57
CA GLN A 136 -13.10 -0.86 -10.00
C GLN A 136 -14.12 -1.44 -10.99
N VAL A 137 -14.28 -2.76 -11.05
CA VAL A 137 -15.03 -3.42 -12.14
C VAL A 137 -16.56 -3.31 -11.98
N TRP A 138 -17.08 -3.00 -10.79
CA TRP A 138 -18.51 -3.04 -10.50
C TRP A 138 -19.15 -1.65 -10.32
N ASP A 139 -20.42 -1.56 -10.69
CA ASP A 139 -21.33 -0.56 -10.13
C ASP A 139 -21.69 -0.92 -8.67
N VAL A 140 -22.29 0.03 -7.93
CA VAL A 140 -22.52 -0.12 -6.48
C VAL A 140 -23.35 -1.35 -6.12
N ASP A 141 -24.49 -1.55 -6.82
CA ASP A 141 -25.39 -2.66 -6.54
C ASP A 141 -24.77 -4.02 -6.90
N ASP A 142 -24.02 -4.07 -8.00
CA ASP A 142 -23.29 -5.26 -8.43
C ASP A 142 -22.17 -5.60 -7.43
N ALA A 143 -21.44 -4.60 -6.94
CA ALA A 143 -20.43 -4.78 -5.90
C ALA A 143 -21.03 -5.40 -4.64
N ILE A 144 -22.16 -4.87 -4.16
CA ILE A 144 -22.85 -5.40 -2.97
C ILE A 144 -23.27 -6.84 -3.19
N ALA A 145 -23.90 -7.14 -4.33
CA ALA A 145 -24.35 -8.49 -4.66
C ALA A 145 -23.18 -9.48 -4.75
N TRP A 146 -22.13 -9.11 -5.48
CA TRP A 146 -20.96 -9.97 -5.70
C TRP A 146 -20.21 -10.26 -4.41
N ILE A 147 -19.88 -9.23 -3.63
CA ILE A 147 -19.17 -9.37 -2.36
C ILE A 147 -19.98 -10.23 -1.38
N SER A 148 -21.31 -10.06 -1.34
CA SER A 148 -22.19 -10.89 -0.49
C SER A 148 -22.08 -12.38 -0.84
N GLU A 149 -22.00 -12.73 -2.11
CA GLU A 149 -21.81 -14.10 -2.58
C GLU A 149 -20.41 -14.65 -2.24
N LEU A 150 -19.38 -13.79 -2.21
CA LEU A 150 -17.99 -14.16 -1.89
C LEU A 150 -17.71 -14.20 -0.37
N ALA A 151 -18.59 -13.64 0.46
CA ALA A 151 -18.40 -13.52 1.91
C ALA A 151 -18.21 -14.88 2.63
N ALA A 152 -18.75 -15.97 2.06
CA ALA A 152 -18.56 -17.33 2.59
C ALA A 152 -17.08 -17.76 2.66
N SER A 153 -16.20 -17.19 1.82
CA SER A 153 -14.76 -17.41 1.83
C SER A 153 -14.03 -16.62 2.94
N ARG A 154 -14.77 -15.83 3.72
CA ARG A 154 -14.27 -15.01 4.83
C ARG A 154 -13.11 -14.09 4.42
N PRO A 155 -13.27 -13.26 3.37
CA PRO A 155 -12.24 -12.31 3.00
C PRO A 155 -12.14 -11.22 4.06
N VAL A 156 -10.90 -10.72 4.30
CA VAL A 156 -10.66 -9.63 5.27
C VAL A 156 -11.13 -8.30 4.71
N TRP A 157 -10.87 -8.03 3.41
CA TRP A 157 -11.38 -6.85 2.73
C TRP A 157 -11.64 -7.09 1.25
N ILE A 158 -12.42 -6.19 0.68
CA ILE A 158 -12.51 -5.93 -0.76
C ILE A 158 -11.82 -4.60 -1.07
N GLU A 159 -10.92 -4.61 -2.06
CA GLU A 159 -10.19 -3.47 -2.56
C GLU A 159 -10.84 -2.96 -3.83
N GLU A 160 -10.97 -1.62 -3.95
CA GLU A 160 -11.53 -0.93 -5.12
C GLU A 160 -12.79 -1.60 -5.71
N PRO A 161 -13.88 -1.77 -4.95
CA PRO A 161 -15.07 -2.46 -5.45
C PRO A 161 -15.76 -1.69 -6.59
N THR A 162 -15.64 -0.34 -6.60
CA THR A 162 -16.25 0.54 -7.60
C THR A 162 -15.30 1.69 -7.96
N SER A 163 -15.75 2.64 -8.76
CA SER A 163 -14.95 3.80 -9.16
C SER A 163 -14.30 4.51 -7.96
N PRO A 164 -13.00 4.84 -8.02
CA PRO A 164 -12.32 5.56 -6.95
C PRO A 164 -12.88 6.97 -6.72
N ASP A 165 -13.60 7.52 -7.70
CA ASP A 165 -14.23 8.85 -7.62
C ASP A 165 -15.64 8.79 -7.03
N ASP A 166 -16.25 7.60 -6.87
CA ASP A 166 -17.57 7.42 -6.25
C ASP A 166 -17.45 7.17 -4.74
N ILE A 167 -17.20 8.23 -4.00
CA ILE A 167 -17.02 8.20 -2.55
C ILE A 167 -18.31 7.75 -1.84
N LEU A 168 -19.47 8.23 -2.30
CA LEU A 168 -20.75 7.88 -1.68
C LEU A 168 -21.16 6.44 -2.01
N GLY A 169 -20.89 5.98 -3.22
CA GLY A 169 -21.08 4.59 -3.62
C GLY A 169 -20.21 3.65 -2.79
N THR A 170 -18.91 3.97 -2.63
CA THR A 170 -18.00 3.21 -1.76
C THR A 170 -18.51 3.16 -0.32
N ALA A 171 -19.03 4.28 0.21
CA ALA A 171 -19.63 4.31 1.55
C ALA A 171 -20.91 3.45 1.65
N ALA A 172 -21.71 3.38 0.59
CA ALA A 172 -22.88 2.50 0.54
C ALA A 172 -22.47 1.02 0.52
N ILE A 173 -21.49 0.66 -0.31
CA ILE A 173 -20.94 -0.71 -0.37
C ILE A 173 -20.42 -1.10 1.02
N ARG A 174 -19.55 -0.27 1.64
CA ARG A 174 -18.99 -0.57 2.98
C ARG A 174 -20.06 -0.91 4.01
N ARG A 175 -21.15 -0.12 4.06
CA ARG A 175 -22.25 -0.39 5.00
C ARG A 175 -22.96 -1.72 4.72
N ALA A 176 -23.12 -2.06 3.45
CA ALA A 176 -23.89 -3.24 3.03
C ALA A 176 -23.12 -4.56 3.17
N VAL A 177 -21.78 -4.53 2.95
CA VAL A 177 -20.97 -5.75 2.90
C VAL A 177 -20.32 -6.15 4.22
N HIS A 178 -20.53 -5.36 5.30
CA HIS A 178 -20.00 -5.71 6.62
C HIS A 178 -20.35 -7.17 6.98
N PRO A 179 -19.43 -8.00 7.51
CA PRO A 179 -18.14 -7.64 8.11
C PRO A 179 -16.93 -7.60 7.15
N VAL A 180 -17.13 -7.77 5.83
CA VAL A 180 -16.04 -7.58 4.87
C VAL A 180 -15.65 -6.10 4.89
N LEU A 181 -14.36 -5.82 5.14
CA LEU A 181 -13.86 -4.44 5.17
C LEU A 181 -13.73 -3.89 3.74
N VAL A 182 -13.70 -2.57 3.59
CA VAL A 182 -13.46 -1.92 2.31
C VAL A 182 -12.12 -1.19 2.36
N ALA A 183 -11.26 -1.48 1.38
CA ALA A 183 -9.95 -0.84 1.17
C ALA A 183 -9.96 -0.08 -0.16
N THR A 184 -9.44 1.15 -0.17
CA THR A 184 -9.18 1.90 -1.42
C THR A 184 -8.23 3.05 -1.19
N GLY A 185 -7.75 3.64 -2.30
CA GLY A 185 -6.92 4.84 -2.29
C GLY A 185 -5.77 4.83 -3.28
N GLU A 186 -5.42 3.71 -3.90
CA GLU A 186 -4.32 3.66 -4.87
C GLU A 186 -4.56 4.58 -6.09
N HIS A 187 -5.81 4.83 -6.43
CA HIS A 187 -6.22 5.75 -7.49
C HIS A 187 -6.66 7.15 -6.97
N ALA A 188 -6.69 7.36 -5.68
CA ALA A 188 -6.98 8.68 -5.12
C ALA A 188 -5.85 9.67 -5.45
N SER A 189 -6.20 10.79 -6.08
CA SER A 189 -5.22 11.69 -6.70
C SER A 189 -4.68 12.78 -5.77
N ASN A 190 -5.31 13.00 -4.61
CA ASN A 190 -4.90 14.05 -3.66
C ASN A 190 -5.53 13.85 -2.27
N ARG A 191 -5.01 14.61 -1.29
CA ARG A 191 -5.47 14.59 0.12
C ARG A 191 -6.94 14.93 0.32
N VAL A 192 -7.56 15.69 -0.60
CA VAL A 192 -8.98 16.05 -0.48
C VAL A 192 -9.88 14.85 -0.72
N ILE A 193 -9.53 14.00 -1.69
CA ILE A 193 -10.25 12.73 -1.92
C ILE A 193 -10.12 11.82 -0.70
N PHE A 194 -8.92 11.66 -0.14
CA PHE A 194 -8.72 10.89 1.09
C PHE A 194 -9.54 11.45 2.27
N LYS A 195 -9.56 12.79 2.44
CA LYS A 195 -10.42 13.43 3.43
C LYS A 195 -11.88 13.04 3.24
N GLN A 196 -12.39 13.12 2.02
CA GLN A 196 -13.79 12.82 1.71
C GLN A 196 -14.13 11.34 1.93
N LEU A 197 -13.25 10.41 1.56
CA LEU A 197 -13.41 8.98 1.87
C LEU A 197 -13.55 8.74 3.38
N LEU A 198 -12.71 9.39 4.18
CA LEU A 198 -12.73 9.27 5.62
C LEU A 198 -13.99 9.95 6.25
N GLN A 199 -14.36 11.15 5.80
CA GLN A 199 -15.55 11.86 6.28
C GLN A 199 -16.84 11.11 5.97
N ALA A 200 -16.92 10.47 4.79
CA ALA A 200 -18.07 9.67 4.39
C ALA A 200 -18.13 8.32 5.11
N GLY A 201 -17.07 7.94 5.85
CA GLY A 201 -16.95 6.59 6.40
C GLY A 201 -16.96 5.54 5.27
N ALA A 202 -16.26 5.82 4.16
CA ALA A 202 -16.29 4.97 2.97
C ALA A 202 -15.30 3.80 3.05
N ILE A 203 -14.28 3.90 3.89
CA ILE A 203 -13.17 2.94 3.95
C ILE A 203 -12.89 2.47 5.38
N ASP A 204 -12.41 1.25 5.49
CA ASP A 204 -11.86 0.64 6.71
C ASP A 204 -10.34 0.58 6.67
N VAL A 205 -9.75 0.54 5.46
CA VAL A 205 -8.31 0.51 5.21
C VAL A 205 -7.98 1.55 4.15
N MET A 206 -7.03 2.43 4.45
CA MET A 206 -6.53 3.41 3.49
C MET A 206 -5.32 2.85 2.74
N GLN A 207 -5.36 2.94 1.40
CA GLN A 207 -4.27 2.50 0.54
C GLN A 207 -3.63 3.71 -0.15
N ILE A 208 -2.55 4.24 0.45
CA ILE A 208 -1.75 5.28 -0.21
C ILE A 208 -0.88 4.67 -1.30
N ASP A 209 -0.54 5.49 -2.29
CA ASP A 209 0.44 5.17 -3.34
C ASP A 209 1.55 6.23 -3.34
N ALA A 210 2.81 5.83 -3.54
CA ALA A 210 3.95 6.73 -3.49
C ALA A 210 4.04 7.69 -4.70
N CYS A 211 3.37 7.36 -5.82
CA CYS A 211 3.50 8.06 -7.09
C CYS A 211 2.18 8.67 -7.60
N ARG A 212 1.03 8.21 -7.11
CA ARG A 212 -0.29 8.68 -7.55
C ARG A 212 -0.60 10.10 -7.10
N VAL A 213 -0.16 10.46 -5.90
CA VAL A 213 -0.31 11.81 -5.33
C VAL A 213 0.93 12.68 -5.55
N ALA A 214 0.93 13.92 -5.06
CA ALA A 214 2.03 14.87 -5.23
C ALA A 214 3.31 14.52 -4.42
N GLY A 215 3.55 13.24 -4.13
CA GLY A 215 4.76 12.73 -3.50
C GLY A 215 4.71 12.71 -1.97
N VAL A 216 5.88 12.75 -1.35
CA VAL A 216 6.06 12.55 0.10
C VAL A 216 5.22 13.51 0.93
N ASN A 217 5.22 14.81 0.61
CA ASN A 217 4.47 15.82 1.38
C ASN A 217 2.97 15.54 1.40
N GLU A 218 2.39 15.15 0.25
CA GLU A 218 0.98 14.82 0.14
C GLU A 218 0.66 13.54 0.92
N ASN A 219 1.56 12.55 0.88
CA ASN A 219 1.40 11.34 1.68
C ASN A 219 1.54 11.59 3.18
N ILE A 220 2.38 12.52 3.63
CA ILE A 220 2.41 12.94 5.04
C ILE A 220 1.03 13.46 5.47
N ALA A 221 0.38 14.29 4.64
CA ALA A 221 -0.98 14.76 4.92
C ALA A 221 -1.99 13.60 5.00
N ASN A 222 -1.91 12.64 4.08
CA ASN A 222 -2.78 11.45 4.06
C ASN A 222 -2.58 10.57 5.29
N LEU A 223 -1.34 10.35 5.73
CA LEU A 223 -1.02 9.59 6.94
C LEU A 223 -1.56 10.27 8.21
N LEU A 224 -1.44 11.59 8.30
CA LEU A 224 -2.01 12.37 9.40
C LEU A 224 -3.54 12.32 9.41
N LEU A 225 -4.20 12.39 8.24
CA LEU A 225 -5.64 12.19 8.10
C LEU A 225 -6.04 10.78 8.58
N ALA A 226 -5.36 9.73 8.11
CA ALA A 226 -5.63 8.36 8.54
C ALA A 226 -5.50 8.21 10.06
N ALA A 227 -4.45 8.77 10.65
CA ALA A 227 -4.24 8.75 12.11
C ALA A 227 -5.33 9.52 12.87
N LYS A 228 -5.77 10.67 12.35
CA LYS A 228 -6.86 11.47 12.94
C LYS A 228 -8.18 10.70 12.97
N PHE A 229 -8.48 9.94 11.91
CA PHE A 229 -9.71 9.14 11.81
C PHE A 229 -9.58 7.71 12.38
N GLY A 230 -8.39 7.32 12.82
CA GLY A 230 -8.14 5.98 13.35
C GLY A 230 -8.21 4.86 12.30
N VAL A 231 -8.01 5.17 11.02
CA VAL A 231 -8.04 4.22 9.91
C VAL A 231 -6.63 3.68 9.65
N PRO A 232 -6.41 2.36 9.62
CA PRO A 232 -5.11 1.78 9.29
C PRO A 232 -4.73 2.04 7.84
N VAL A 233 -3.42 2.17 7.60
CA VAL A 233 -2.85 2.35 6.26
C VAL A 233 -2.14 1.07 5.84
N CYS A 234 -2.56 0.51 4.68
CA CYS A 234 -1.93 -0.62 4.00
C CYS A 234 -1.56 -0.17 2.58
N PRO A 235 -0.35 0.36 2.37
CA PRO A 235 0.01 0.97 1.09
C PRO A 235 -0.06 0.00 -0.08
N HIS A 236 -0.54 0.53 -1.23
CA HIS A 236 -0.43 -0.11 -2.53
C HIS A 236 1.02 -0.09 -3.02
N ALA A 237 1.46 -1.19 -3.66
CA ALA A 237 2.79 -1.31 -4.23
C ALA A 237 2.83 -2.06 -5.58
N GLY A 238 1.72 -2.06 -6.33
CA GLY A 238 1.49 -2.86 -7.54
C GLY A 238 2.25 -2.39 -8.80
N GLY A 239 3.35 -1.65 -8.69
CA GLY A 239 4.09 -1.15 -9.85
C GLY A 239 5.59 -1.12 -9.64
N VAL A 240 6.33 -0.96 -10.75
CA VAL A 240 7.80 -0.90 -10.74
C VAL A 240 8.29 0.24 -9.87
N GLY A 241 9.11 -0.05 -8.86
CA GLY A 241 9.64 0.92 -7.91
C GLY A 241 8.67 1.36 -6.81
N LEU A 242 7.43 0.88 -6.80
CA LEU A 242 6.46 1.25 -5.76
C LEU A 242 6.78 0.58 -4.42
N CYS A 243 7.16 -0.70 -4.41
CA CYS A 243 7.66 -1.36 -3.20
C CYS A 243 8.84 -0.60 -2.59
N GLU A 244 9.78 -0.18 -3.45
CA GLU A 244 10.98 0.58 -3.06
C GLU A 244 10.63 1.91 -2.38
N MET A 245 9.67 2.64 -2.92
CA MET A 245 9.30 3.96 -2.39
C MET A 245 8.34 3.86 -1.20
N VAL A 246 7.31 3.02 -1.28
CA VAL A 246 6.22 3.04 -0.32
C VAL A 246 6.60 2.46 1.05
N GLN A 247 7.61 1.55 1.09
CA GLN A 247 8.14 1.05 2.35
C GLN A 247 8.65 2.19 3.26
N HIS A 248 9.23 3.24 2.68
CA HIS A 248 9.68 4.40 3.46
C HIS A 248 8.50 5.15 4.10
N LEU A 249 7.39 5.30 3.40
CA LEU A 249 6.19 5.96 3.90
C LEU A 249 5.52 5.15 5.02
N ALA A 250 5.41 3.83 4.86
CA ALA A 250 4.82 2.95 5.87
C ALA A 250 5.68 2.89 7.15
N MET A 251 7.00 2.82 7.01
CA MET A 251 7.90 2.80 8.15
C MET A 251 7.94 4.15 8.89
N PHE A 252 7.87 5.27 8.16
CA PHE A 252 7.68 6.59 8.74
C PHE A 252 6.35 6.69 9.50
N ASP A 253 5.24 6.23 8.90
CA ASP A 253 3.92 6.19 9.56
C ASP A 253 3.99 5.46 10.91
N PHE A 254 4.54 4.26 10.92
CA PHE A 254 4.70 3.48 12.16
C PHE A 254 5.63 4.16 13.17
N ALA A 255 6.76 4.69 12.72
CA ALA A 255 7.74 5.27 13.61
C ALA A 255 7.26 6.58 14.26
N ALA A 256 6.53 7.43 13.54
CA ALA A 256 6.29 8.81 13.94
C ALA A 256 4.82 9.25 13.95
N VAL A 257 3.93 8.66 13.15
CA VAL A 257 2.55 9.15 12.96
C VAL A 257 1.54 8.26 13.69
N SER A 258 1.27 7.06 13.16
CA SER A 258 0.26 6.15 13.70
C SER A 258 0.69 5.44 14.97
N THR A 259 1.97 5.18 15.10
CA THR A 259 2.61 4.47 16.24
C THR A 259 2.08 3.04 16.50
N ALA A 260 1.26 2.52 15.60
CA ALA A 260 0.62 1.22 15.70
C ALA A 260 0.95 0.34 14.50
N ALA A 261 1.22 -0.95 14.73
CA ALA A 261 1.45 -1.95 13.69
C ALA A 261 0.18 -2.78 13.40
N ALA A 262 -0.77 -2.83 14.34
CA ALA A 262 -1.97 -3.66 14.20
C ALA A 262 -2.80 -3.25 12.98
N GLY A 263 -3.17 -4.22 12.15
CA GLY A 263 -3.96 -4.01 10.94
C GLY A 263 -3.20 -3.29 9.81
N ARG A 264 -1.87 -3.21 9.87
CA ARG A 264 -1.04 -2.47 8.90
C ARG A 264 -0.03 -3.40 8.26
N GLN A 265 -0.02 -3.42 6.94
CA GLN A 265 0.89 -4.22 6.12
C GLN A 265 1.17 -3.46 4.83
N ILE A 266 2.31 -3.71 4.19
CA ILE A 266 2.62 -3.18 2.86
C ILE A 266 2.35 -4.28 1.83
N GLU A 267 1.76 -3.93 0.70
CA GLU A 267 1.66 -4.84 -0.44
C GLU A 267 3.06 -5.24 -0.93
N TRP A 268 3.20 -6.52 -1.28
CA TRP A 268 4.38 -7.06 -1.93
C TRP A 268 4.01 -7.71 -3.25
N ILE A 269 4.69 -7.30 -4.31
CA ILE A 269 4.64 -7.93 -5.62
C ILE A 269 6.07 -8.24 -6.03
N ASP A 270 6.37 -9.51 -6.21
CA ASP A 270 7.71 -10.00 -6.52
C ASP A 270 7.99 -9.89 -8.02
N HIS A 271 8.32 -8.70 -8.51
CA HIS A 271 8.78 -8.49 -9.89
C HIS A 271 9.62 -7.22 -10.05
N LEU A 272 10.60 -7.28 -10.96
CA LEU A 272 11.42 -6.16 -11.45
C LEU A 272 12.31 -5.47 -10.39
N HIS A 273 12.47 -6.07 -9.21
CA HIS A 273 13.33 -5.54 -8.14
C HIS A 273 14.81 -5.56 -8.53
N GLU A 274 15.22 -6.48 -9.41
CA GLU A 274 16.58 -6.63 -9.94
C GLU A 274 17.10 -5.40 -10.68
N HIS A 275 16.20 -4.52 -11.09
CA HIS A 275 16.56 -3.28 -11.82
C HIS A 275 16.93 -2.11 -10.89
N PHE A 276 16.80 -2.27 -9.58
CA PHE A 276 17.12 -1.22 -8.60
C PHE A 276 18.47 -1.44 -7.93
N THR A 277 19.14 -0.32 -7.60
CA THR A 277 20.45 -0.36 -6.91
C THR A 277 20.30 -0.87 -5.47
N ASN A 278 19.23 -0.45 -4.79
CA ASN A 278 18.87 -0.85 -3.43
C ASN A 278 17.42 -1.36 -3.42
N PRO A 279 17.15 -2.56 -3.97
CA PRO A 279 15.80 -3.07 -4.11
C PRO A 279 15.12 -3.29 -2.76
N ALA A 280 13.78 -3.17 -2.74
CA ALA A 280 12.99 -3.69 -1.65
C ALA A 280 13.20 -5.20 -1.53
N ARG A 281 13.16 -5.71 -0.31
CA ARG A 281 13.30 -7.15 -0.02
C ARG A 281 12.31 -7.56 1.05
N VAL A 282 11.74 -8.73 0.87
CA VAL A 282 10.87 -9.35 1.87
C VAL A 282 11.47 -10.68 2.31
N GLU A 283 11.55 -10.90 3.61
CA GLU A 283 11.96 -12.15 4.22
C GLU A 283 10.96 -12.53 5.32
N ARG A 284 10.49 -13.75 5.30
CA ARG A 284 9.51 -14.25 6.28
C ARG A 284 8.27 -13.36 6.39
N GLY A 285 7.70 -12.94 5.25
CA GLY A 285 6.52 -12.09 5.18
C GLY A 285 6.70 -10.67 5.70
N ARG A 286 7.95 -10.17 5.77
CA ARG A 286 8.26 -8.82 6.27
C ARG A 286 9.26 -8.12 5.36
N TYR A 287 8.98 -6.85 5.05
CA TYR A 287 9.94 -5.98 4.41
C TYR A 287 11.18 -5.82 5.30
N ILE A 288 12.34 -6.07 4.74
CA ILE A 288 13.61 -5.73 5.40
C ILE A 288 13.76 -4.21 5.40
N THR A 289 13.98 -3.64 6.56
CA THR A 289 14.07 -2.18 6.70
C THR A 289 15.26 -1.64 5.91
N PRO A 290 15.05 -0.71 4.95
CA PRO A 290 16.14 -0.14 4.17
C PRO A 290 17.05 0.72 5.05
N THR A 291 18.36 0.52 4.89
CA THR A 291 19.40 1.27 5.62
C THR A 291 20.24 2.15 4.70
N ALA A 292 20.20 1.91 3.39
CA ALA A 292 20.92 2.74 2.42
C ALA A 292 20.32 4.14 2.33
N PRO A 293 21.13 5.20 2.16
CA PRO A 293 20.65 6.56 1.99
C PRO A 293 19.77 6.72 0.75
N GLY A 294 18.69 7.50 0.88
CA GLY A 294 17.76 7.79 -0.23
C GLY A 294 16.40 7.13 -0.09
N GLY A 295 15.62 7.17 -1.17
CA GLY A 295 14.25 6.62 -1.29
C GLY A 295 14.21 5.26 -1.99
N SER A 296 15.32 4.56 -2.15
CA SER A 296 15.48 3.23 -2.76
C SER A 296 15.06 3.09 -4.25
N ALA A 297 14.60 4.15 -4.90
CA ALA A 297 14.06 4.12 -6.26
C ALA A 297 15.11 4.39 -7.37
N GLU A 298 16.40 4.21 -7.09
CA GLU A 298 17.47 4.39 -8.07
C GLU A 298 17.59 3.15 -8.96
N LEU A 299 17.34 3.34 -10.25
CA LEU A 299 17.55 2.29 -11.25
C LEU A 299 19.06 2.07 -11.51
N ARG A 300 19.42 0.84 -11.77
CA ARG A 300 20.79 0.48 -12.22
C ARG A 300 21.07 1.09 -13.59
N PRO A 301 22.27 1.67 -13.81
CA PRO A 301 22.61 2.26 -15.11
C PRO A 301 22.47 1.32 -16.30
N GLU A 302 22.82 0.04 -16.11
CA GLU A 302 22.63 -1.01 -17.13
C GLU A 302 21.15 -1.23 -17.49
N SER A 303 20.26 -1.24 -16.50
CA SER A 303 18.82 -1.36 -16.73
C SER A 303 18.27 -0.13 -17.47
N VAL A 304 18.70 1.07 -17.09
CA VAL A 304 18.33 2.30 -17.82
C VAL A 304 18.79 2.21 -19.27
N LYS A 305 20.03 1.78 -19.53
CA LYS A 305 20.59 1.64 -20.88
C LYS A 305 19.82 0.61 -21.72
N GLU A 306 19.42 -0.49 -21.09
CA GLU A 306 18.72 -1.60 -21.77
C GLU A 306 17.28 -1.24 -22.12
N PHE A 307 16.56 -0.63 -21.16
CA PHE A 307 15.10 -0.43 -21.25
C PHE A 307 14.69 1.00 -21.62
N SER A 308 15.60 1.96 -21.83
CA SER A 308 15.22 3.31 -22.28
C SER A 308 14.61 3.29 -23.68
N PHE A 309 13.38 3.77 -23.78
CA PHE A 309 12.67 3.88 -25.04
C PHE A 309 13.09 5.16 -25.79
N PRO A 310 13.28 5.10 -27.12
CA PRO A 310 13.26 3.93 -28.02
C PRO A 310 14.64 3.29 -28.27
N GLU A 311 15.73 3.84 -27.71
CA GLU A 311 17.11 3.50 -28.07
C GLU A 311 17.65 2.27 -27.32
N GLY A 312 17.00 1.86 -26.23
CA GLY A 312 17.42 0.73 -25.41
C GLY A 312 17.42 -0.59 -26.17
N ALA A 313 18.34 -1.49 -25.79
CA ALA A 313 18.52 -2.77 -26.48
C ALA A 313 17.24 -3.63 -26.49
N ALA A 314 16.42 -3.55 -25.43
CA ALA A 314 15.16 -4.27 -25.31
C ALA A 314 14.12 -3.90 -26.41
N TRP A 315 14.24 -2.71 -27.02
CA TRP A 315 13.32 -2.23 -28.05
C TRP A 315 13.83 -2.47 -29.47
N ARG A 316 15.12 -2.88 -29.63
CA ARG A 316 15.72 -3.16 -30.92
C ARG A 316 15.29 -4.54 -31.40
N GLY A 317 14.35 -4.62 -32.30
CA GLY A 317 13.84 -5.84 -32.91
C GLY A 317 12.41 -6.23 -32.50
N SER A 318 11.77 -5.46 -31.62
CA SER A 318 10.37 -5.72 -31.22
C SER A 318 9.33 -5.08 -32.14
N TYR A 319 9.73 -4.31 -33.14
CA TYR A 319 8.85 -3.72 -34.13
C TYR A 319 8.97 -4.46 -35.48
N VAL A 320 8.40 -5.66 -35.55
CA VAL A 320 7.80 -6.12 -36.79
C VAL A 320 6.32 -5.74 -36.71
N LEU A 321 5.96 -4.63 -37.37
CA LEU A 321 4.57 -4.24 -37.60
C LEU A 321 3.86 -5.30 -38.44
#